data_57575f516dcaa945ce349e255bbc7c37
#
_entry.id   57575f516dcaa945ce349e255bbc7c37
#
_cell.length_a   1.000
_cell.length_b   1.000
_cell.length_c   1.000
_cell.angle_alpha   90.00
_cell.angle_beta   90.00
_cell.angle_gamma   90.00
#
_symmetry.space_group_name_H-M   'P 1'
#
loop_
_entity.id
_entity.type
_entity.pdbx_description
1 polymer ?
#
loop_
_entity_poly.entity_id
_entity_poly.type
_entity_poly.pdbx_seq_one_letter_code
_entity_poly.pdbx_strand_id
1 'polypeptide(L)'
;MNIRTLALALLLAATPAFAAEVDGKWTGSIDTPNGPVQVNYTFKAEGDTLTGSSTGPDGTSIPIKDGKIAGKKMSFSLTLDFGAGPTTFNYTGELAGPELKLHTSFMDMPIDFTLKKA
;
A
#
# COMPACT_ATOMS: atom_id res chain seq x y z
N MET A 1 1.00 -7.55 41.32
CA MET A 1 0.85 -8.57 40.52
C MET A 1 0.17 -8.27 39.24
N ASN A 2 -1.04 -8.07 39.26
CA ASN A 2 -1.83 -7.87 38.06
C ASN A 2 -1.48 -6.61 37.30
N ILE A 3 -0.93 -5.68 37.97
CA ILE A 3 -0.57 -4.39 37.39
C ILE A 3 0.47 -4.54 36.27
N ARG A 4 1.37 -5.47 36.44
CA ARG A 4 2.41 -5.67 35.46
C ARG A 4 1.87 -6.18 34.15
N THR A 5 0.87 -7.01 34.24
CA THR A 5 0.23 -7.55 33.04
C THR A 5 -0.44 -6.45 32.25
N LEU A 6 -1.05 -5.51 32.92
CA LEU A 6 -1.69 -4.39 32.26
C LEU A 6 -0.70 -3.53 31.49
N ALA A 7 0.47 -3.33 32.07
CA ALA A 7 1.50 -2.54 31.40
C ALA A 7 1.92 -3.16 30.09
N LEU A 8 2.02 -4.47 30.04
CA LEU A 8 2.36 -5.16 28.80
C LEU A 8 1.31 -4.96 27.73
N ALA A 9 0.06 -4.99 28.13
CA ALA A 9 -1.02 -4.79 27.17
C ALA A 9 -0.93 -3.42 26.52
N LEU A 10 -0.55 -2.42 27.26
CA LEU A 10 -0.41 -1.08 26.70
C LEU A 10 0.69 -1.00 25.66
N LEU A 11 1.79 -1.67 25.89
CA LEU A 11 2.87 -1.68 24.93
C LEU A 11 2.46 -2.29 23.62
N LEU A 12 1.71 -3.37 23.67
CA LEU A 12 1.23 -4.01 22.48
C LEU A 12 0.29 -3.11 21.69
N ALA A 13 -0.52 -2.35 22.37
CA ALA A 13 -1.46 -1.46 21.71
C ALA A 13 -0.75 -0.33 20.98
N ALA A 14 0.39 0.12 21.47
CA ALA A 14 1.09 1.22 20.86
C ALA A 14 1.85 0.81 19.58
N THR A 15 2.43 -0.38 19.59
CA THR A 15 3.30 -0.82 18.51
C THR A 15 2.62 -0.95 17.16
N PRO A 16 1.46 -1.59 17.04
CA PRO A 16 0.84 -1.78 15.73
C PRO A 16 0.04 -0.59 15.22
N ALA A 17 0.09 0.54 15.89
CA ALA A 17 -0.76 1.67 15.52
C ALA A 17 -0.51 2.15 14.09
N PHE A 18 0.74 2.30 13.69
CA PHE A 18 1.05 2.77 12.34
C PHE A 18 0.75 1.70 11.30
N ALA A 19 1.01 0.44 11.61
CA ALA A 19 0.68 -0.64 10.70
C ALA A 19 -0.82 -0.70 10.48
N ALA A 20 -1.62 -0.54 11.54
CA ALA A 20 -3.06 -0.59 11.42
C ALA A 20 -3.62 0.57 10.59
N GLU A 21 -2.91 1.69 10.51
CA GLU A 21 -3.37 2.82 9.71
C GLU A 21 -3.40 2.51 8.23
N VAL A 22 -2.53 1.61 7.78
CA VAL A 22 -2.50 1.25 6.37
C VAL A 22 -3.53 0.17 6.04
N ASP A 23 -4.04 -0.55 7.04
CA ASP A 23 -5.01 -1.61 6.81
C ASP A 23 -6.30 -1.07 6.23
N GLY A 24 -6.81 -1.75 5.22
CA GLY A 24 -8.09 -1.43 4.63
C GLY A 24 -8.01 -1.16 3.14
N LYS A 25 -9.06 -0.54 2.64
CA LYS A 25 -9.18 -0.23 1.22
C LYS A 25 -8.81 1.21 0.96
N TRP A 26 -8.07 1.40 -0.13
CA TRP A 26 -7.60 2.71 -0.55
C TRP A 26 -8.00 2.94 -1.98
N THR A 27 -8.31 4.19 -2.33
CA THR A 27 -8.71 4.55 -3.68
C THR A 27 -8.03 5.84 -4.10
N GLY A 28 -7.80 5.97 -5.39
CA GLY A 28 -7.18 7.16 -5.95
C GLY A 28 -7.29 7.14 -7.46
N SER A 29 -6.66 8.11 -8.12
CA SER A 29 -6.61 8.11 -9.56
C SER A 29 -5.20 8.47 -10.03
N ILE A 30 -4.85 7.92 -11.19
CA ILE A 30 -3.59 8.19 -11.85
C ILE A 30 -3.91 8.90 -13.15
N ASP A 31 -3.26 10.03 -13.39
CA ASP A 31 -3.44 10.76 -14.63
C ASP A 31 -2.64 10.07 -15.73
N THR A 32 -3.32 9.73 -16.83
CA THR A 32 -2.69 9.15 -17.98
C THR A 32 -3.00 9.99 -19.20
N PRO A 33 -2.25 9.83 -20.31
CA PRO A 33 -2.57 10.54 -21.55
C PRO A 33 -3.98 10.30 -22.05
N ASN A 34 -4.60 9.19 -21.68
CA ASN A 34 -5.97 8.86 -22.07
C ASN A 34 -6.99 9.30 -21.04
N GLY A 35 -6.58 10.09 -20.03
CA GLY A 35 -7.45 10.56 -18.98
C GLY A 35 -7.14 9.89 -17.63
N PRO A 36 -7.83 10.28 -16.57
CA PRO A 36 -7.60 9.70 -15.25
C PRO A 36 -8.09 8.26 -15.18
N VAL A 37 -7.30 7.41 -14.52
CA VAL A 37 -7.65 6.02 -14.28
C VAL A 37 -7.77 5.81 -12.79
N GLN A 38 -8.92 5.31 -12.36
CA GLN A 38 -9.14 5.02 -10.95
C GLN A 38 -8.41 3.75 -10.56
N VAL A 39 -7.75 3.78 -9.41
CA VAL A 39 -7.04 2.64 -8.86
C VAL A 39 -7.56 2.35 -7.47
N ASN A 40 -7.59 1.07 -7.11
CA ASN A 40 -8.03 0.63 -5.81
C ASN A 40 -7.01 -0.36 -5.27
N TYR A 41 -6.69 -0.19 -4.00
CA TYR A 41 -5.74 -1.06 -3.32
C TYR A 41 -6.34 -1.52 -2.01
N THR A 42 -5.98 -2.73 -1.60
CA THR A 42 -6.28 -3.24 -0.27
C THR A 42 -4.96 -3.60 0.36
N PHE A 43 -4.71 -3.10 1.57
CA PHE A 43 -3.47 -3.36 2.28
C PHE A 43 -3.74 -3.94 3.65
N LYS A 44 -2.81 -4.75 4.10
CA LYS A 44 -2.80 -5.27 5.47
C LYS A 44 -1.37 -5.40 5.93
N ALA A 45 -1.07 -4.84 7.08
CA ALA A 45 0.26 -4.91 7.67
C ALA A 45 0.28 -5.98 8.77
N GLU A 46 1.33 -6.80 8.74
CA GLU A 46 1.56 -7.82 9.75
C GLU A 46 3.02 -7.69 10.19
N GLY A 47 3.23 -6.98 11.32
CA GLY A 47 4.58 -6.62 11.71
C GLY A 47 5.18 -5.66 10.70
N ASP A 48 6.29 -6.04 10.12
CA ASP A 48 6.95 -5.24 9.09
C ASP A 48 6.70 -5.78 7.67
N THR A 49 5.77 -6.72 7.54
CA THR A 49 5.38 -7.28 6.25
C THR A 49 4.06 -6.64 5.81
N LEU A 50 4.03 -6.23 4.55
CA LEU A 50 2.83 -5.66 3.94
C LEU A 50 2.27 -6.64 2.93
N THR A 51 0.98 -6.94 3.04
CA THR A 51 0.27 -7.77 2.07
C THR A 51 -0.91 -6.99 1.51
N GLY A 52 -1.46 -7.48 0.43
CA GLY A 52 -2.62 -6.84 -0.16
C GLY A 52 -2.70 -7.08 -1.65
N SER A 53 -3.52 -6.27 -2.30
CA SER A 53 -3.75 -6.41 -3.73
C SER A 53 -4.13 -5.08 -4.36
N SER A 54 -3.93 -4.99 -5.66
CA SER A 54 -4.39 -3.89 -6.49
C SER A 54 -5.55 -4.39 -7.35
N THR A 55 -6.61 -3.60 -7.43
CA THR A 55 -7.75 -3.92 -8.28
C THR A 55 -7.83 -2.92 -9.41
N GLY A 56 -7.79 -3.40 -10.63
CA GLY A 56 -7.88 -2.57 -11.82
C GLY A 56 -9.30 -2.21 -12.19
N PRO A 57 -9.49 -1.36 -13.22
CA PRO A 57 -10.81 -0.93 -13.65
C PRO A 57 -11.70 -2.07 -14.13
N ASP A 58 -11.10 -3.14 -14.60
CA ASP A 58 -11.84 -4.32 -15.06
C ASP A 58 -12.17 -5.30 -13.95
N GLY A 59 -11.86 -4.95 -12.70
CA GLY A 59 -12.15 -5.82 -11.57
C GLY A 59 -11.09 -6.87 -11.29
N THR A 60 -10.03 -6.93 -12.09
CA THR A 60 -8.96 -7.89 -11.88
C THR A 60 -8.15 -7.52 -10.65
N SER A 61 -7.92 -8.48 -9.77
CA SER A 61 -7.15 -8.28 -8.55
C SER A 61 -5.77 -8.89 -8.70
N ILE A 62 -4.74 -8.09 -8.40
CA ILE A 62 -3.35 -8.50 -8.51
C ILE A 62 -2.69 -8.37 -7.15
N PRO A 63 -2.19 -9.47 -6.57
CA PRO A 63 -1.55 -9.40 -5.26
C PRO A 63 -0.23 -8.63 -5.34
N ILE A 64 0.06 -7.87 -4.30
CA ILE A 64 1.36 -7.23 -4.20
C ILE A 64 2.40 -8.25 -3.78
N LYS A 65 3.66 -7.98 -4.12
CA LYS A 65 4.79 -8.83 -3.78
C LYS A 65 5.84 -8.04 -3.03
N ASP A 66 6.61 -8.74 -2.21
CA ASP A 66 7.74 -8.15 -1.49
C ASP A 66 7.33 -6.92 -0.68
N GLY A 67 6.13 -6.95 -0.12
CA GLY A 67 5.63 -5.83 0.64
C GLY A 67 6.31 -5.70 1.99
N LYS A 68 6.73 -4.47 2.30
CA LYS A 68 7.36 -4.13 3.57
C LYS A 68 6.81 -2.82 4.07
N ILE A 69 6.75 -2.68 5.38
CA ILE A 69 6.32 -1.45 6.00
C ILE A 69 7.20 -1.19 7.22
N ALA A 70 7.64 0.05 7.35
CA ALA A 70 8.46 0.49 8.45
C ALA A 70 8.01 1.89 8.85
N GLY A 71 7.32 1.99 10.00
CA GLY A 71 6.74 3.25 10.41
C GLY A 71 5.68 3.70 9.42
N LYS A 72 5.90 4.86 8.82
CA LYS A 72 4.97 5.41 7.84
C LYS A 72 5.39 5.12 6.40
N LYS A 73 6.51 4.46 6.21
CA LYS A 73 7.02 4.17 4.86
C LYS A 73 6.75 2.73 4.49
N MET A 74 6.47 2.50 3.23
CA MET A 74 6.17 1.18 2.71
C MET A 74 6.77 1.00 1.34
N SER A 75 6.96 -0.25 0.95
CA SER A 75 7.38 -0.60 -0.40
C SER A 75 6.75 -1.93 -0.78
N PHE A 76 6.50 -2.09 -2.07
CA PHE A 76 5.97 -3.33 -2.61
C PHE A 76 6.20 -3.35 -4.11
N SER A 77 5.91 -4.47 -4.74
CA SER A 77 5.98 -4.57 -6.19
C SER A 77 4.70 -5.20 -6.73
N LEU A 78 4.41 -4.87 -7.98
CA LEU A 78 3.32 -5.47 -8.73
C LEU A 78 3.89 -5.99 -10.04
N THR A 79 3.42 -7.17 -10.45
CA THR A 79 3.77 -7.72 -11.75
C THR A 79 2.51 -7.73 -12.60
N LEU A 80 2.57 -6.99 -13.69
CA LEU A 80 1.45 -6.83 -14.62
C LEU A 80 1.86 -7.36 -15.98
N ASP A 81 0.89 -7.97 -16.68
CA ASP A 81 1.12 -8.48 -18.02
C ASP A 81 0.24 -7.70 -19.00
N PHE A 82 0.90 -6.97 -19.89
CA PHE A 82 0.21 -6.16 -20.90
C PHE A 82 0.18 -6.84 -22.28
N GLY A 83 0.42 -8.15 -22.31
CA GLY A 83 0.42 -8.89 -23.56
C GLY A 83 1.80 -9.14 -24.13
N ALA A 84 2.82 -8.44 -23.66
CA ALA A 84 4.19 -8.62 -24.10
C ALA A 84 5.05 -9.34 -23.06
N GLY A 85 4.41 -9.97 -22.07
CA GLY A 85 5.08 -10.62 -20.98
C GLY A 85 4.94 -9.84 -19.67
N PRO A 86 5.29 -10.46 -18.54
CA PRO A 86 5.13 -9.80 -17.24
C PRO A 86 6.13 -8.67 -17.04
N THR A 87 5.65 -7.57 -16.49
CA THR A 87 6.47 -6.41 -16.15
C THR A 87 6.30 -6.14 -14.67
N THR A 88 7.40 -5.99 -13.96
CA THR A 88 7.37 -5.72 -12.54
C THR A 88 7.59 -4.24 -12.28
N PHE A 89 6.68 -3.66 -11.48
CA PHE A 89 6.75 -2.27 -11.06
C PHE A 89 7.06 -2.24 -9.57
N ASN A 90 8.04 -1.43 -9.20
CA ASN A 90 8.39 -1.23 -7.79
C ASN A 90 7.75 0.05 -7.29
N TYR A 91 7.07 -0.06 -6.14
CA TYR A 91 6.37 1.06 -5.54
C TYR A 91 6.98 1.40 -4.20
N THR A 92 7.03 2.68 -3.90
CA THR A 92 7.31 3.16 -2.56
C THR A 92 6.16 4.04 -2.13
N GLY A 93 5.89 4.07 -0.82
CA GLY A 93 4.78 4.85 -0.31
C GLY A 93 5.07 5.43 1.04
N GLU A 94 4.30 6.45 1.40
CA GLU A 94 4.39 7.10 2.69
C GLU A 94 3.01 7.52 3.16
N LEU A 95 2.69 7.16 4.40
CA LEU A 95 1.47 7.62 5.03
C LEU A 95 1.63 9.06 5.46
N ALA A 96 0.70 9.90 5.04
CA ALA A 96 0.70 11.33 5.37
C ALA A 96 -0.70 11.69 5.83
N GLY A 97 -0.99 11.50 7.12
CA GLY A 97 -2.31 11.70 7.66
C GLY A 97 -3.30 10.74 7.06
N PRO A 98 -4.43 11.24 6.52
CA PRO A 98 -5.44 10.37 5.92
C PRO A 98 -5.10 9.93 4.49
N GLU A 99 -3.92 10.31 4.00
CA GLU A 99 -3.52 10.01 2.63
C GLU A 99 -2.34 9.07 2.59
N LEU A 100 -2.25 8.32 1.51
CA LEU A 100 -1.11 7.46 1.22
C LEU A 100 -0.53 7.90 -0.10
N LYS A 101 0.70 8.40 -0.07
CA LYS A 101 1.37 8.87 -1.27
C LYS A 101 2.22 7.73 -1.84
N LEU A 102 1.93 7.35 -3.07
CA LEU A 102 2.65 6.29 -3.74
C LEU A 102 3.48 6.84 -4.89
N HIS A 103 4.61 6.21 -5.10
CA HIS A 103 5.54 6.54 -6.17
C HIS A 103 5.99 5.27 -6.87
N THR A 104 5.98 5.30 -8.18
CA THR A 104 6.54 4.24 -9.01
C THR A 104 7.14 4.86 -10.26
N SER A 105 7.68 4.05 -11.14
CA SER A 105 8.16 4.53 -12.43
C SER A 105 7.77 3.53 -13.50
N PHE A 106 7.53 4.03 -14.70
CA PHE A 106 7.21 3.23 -15.86
C PHE A 106 8.03 3.76 -17.04
N MET A 107 8.89 2.92 -17.61
CA MET A 107 9.78 3.30 -18.72
C MET A 107 10.61 4.54 -18.39
N ASP A 108 11.18 4.55 -17.18
CA ASP A 108 11.99 5.66 -16.64
C ASP A 108 11.23 6.95 -16.40
N MET A 109 9.89 6.90 -16.47
CA MET A 109 9.07 8.05 -16.16
C MET A 109 8.50 7.91 -14.75
N PRO A 110 8.73 8.90 -13.88
CA PRO A 110 8.18 8.82 -12.53
C PRO A 110 6.67 9.02 -12.52
N ILE A 111 6.01 8.25 -11.69
CA ILE A 111 4.55 8.34 -11.51
C ILE A 111 4.28 8.48 -10.03
N ASP A 112 3.66 9.60 -9.66
CA ASP A 112 3.26 9.87 -8.28
C ASP A 112 1.75 9.99 -8.22
N PHE A 113 1.15 9.38 -7.21
CA PHE A 113 -0.29 9.50 -7.02
C PHE A 113 -0.61 9.33 -5.55
N THR A 114 -1.77 9.82 -5.17
CA THR A 114 -2.21 9.82 -3.78
C THR A 114 -3.46 8.98 -3.63
N LEU A 115 -3.48 8.14 -2.62
CA LEU A 115 -4.64 7.34 -2.28
C LEU A 115 -5.28 7.87 -1.01
N LYS A 116 -6.57 7.66 -0.90
CA LYS A 116 -7.35 7.97 0.30
C LYS A 116 -8.12 6.74 0.71
N LYS A 117 -8.42 6.65 1.99
CA LYS A 117 -9.24 5.55 2.49
C LYS A 117 -10.60 5.57 1.81
N ALA A 118 -10.99 4.41 1.36
CA ALA A 118 -12.30 4.26 0.72
C ALA A 118 -13.42 4.20 1.76
#